data_0bed58693128550208cf25f6058fe481
#
_entry.id   0bed58693128550208cf25f6058fe481
#
_cell.length_a   1.000
_cell.length_b   1.000
_cell.length_c   1.000
_cell.angle_alpha   90.00
_cell.angle_beta   90.00
_cell.angle_gamma   90.00
#
_symmetry.space_group_name_H-M   'P 1'
#
loop_
_entity.id
_entity.type
_entity.pdbx_description
1 polymer ?
#
loop_
_entity_poly.entity_id
_entity_poly.type
_entity_poly.pdbx_seq_one_letter_code
_entity_poly.pdbx_strand_id
1 'polypeptide(L)'
;MSPDPIATYRLQLRPGFGFEEAAALLPYLTELGVSHLYASPYLQAAAGSTHGYDVVDPTRVNAELGGAEAHARLCEALRNAGFGQVIDVVPNHMAIVGEQNPWWWDVLENGPSSRYATYFDVDWEASEDRWPNKVLLPVLGDHYGRILEDGQLQLSHEEGVFVLQYHEQIFPVD
;
A
#
# COMPACT_ATOMS: atom_id res chain seq x y z
N MET A 1 -20.90 -22.48 -0.28
CA MET A 1 -21.07 -21.40 0.70
C MET A 1 -20.05 -21.64 1.80
N SER A 2 -19.30 -20.62 2.21
CA SER A 2 -18.43 -20.73 3.39
C SER A 2 -19.33 -20.99 4.62
N PRO A 3 -18.96 -21.90 5.53
CA PRO A 3 -19.71 -22.09 6.77
C PRO A 3 -19.68 -20.79 7.60
N ASP A 4 -20.66 -20.60 8.47
CA ASP A 4 -20.66 -19.50 9.41
C ASP A 4 -19.42 -19.57 10.34
N PRO A 5 -18.78 -18.44 10.64
CA PRO A 5 -17.62 -18.43 11.53
C PRO A 5 -18.00 -18.91 12.94
N ILE A 6 -17.40 -20.01 13.38
CA ILE A 6 -17.52 -20.51 14.75
C ILE A 6 -16.40 -19.91 15.62
N ALA A 7 -15.16 -19.94 15.10
CA ALA A 7 -13.98 -19.35 15.71
C ALA A 7 -13.03 -18.87 14.63
N THR A 8 -12.41 -17.73 14.84
CA THR A 8 -11.40 -17.16 13.95
C THR A 8 -10.05 -17.14 14.65
N TYR A 9 -8.97 -17.33 13.89
CA TYR A 9 -7.61 -17.14 14.37
C TYR A 9 -6.90 -16.10 13.50
N ARG A 10 -6.47 -14.99 14.13
CA ARG A 10 -5.82 -13.90 13.40
C ARG A 10 -4.34 -14.19 13.20
N LEU A 11 -3.88 -14.14 11.94
CA LEU A 11 -2.48 -14.15 11.57
C LEU A 11 -2.05 -12.77 11.08
N GLN A 12 -0.93 -12.29 11.63
CA GLN A 12 -0.25 -11.10 11.15
C GLN A 12 0.72 -11.51 10.05
N LEU A 13 0.35 -11.25 8.79
CA LEU A 13 1.18 -11.50 7.63
C LEU A 13 2.22 -10.37 7.49
N ARG A 14 3.45 -10.74 7.15
CA ARG A 14 4.59 -9.83 6.99
C ARG A 14 5.71 -10.51 6.21
N PRO A 15 6.73 -9.78 5.72
CA PRO A 15 7.93 -10.41 5.17
C PRO A 15 8.50 -11.46 6.14
N GLY A 16 8.75 -12.67 5.63
CA GLY A 16 9.20 -13.82 6.42
C GLY A 16 8.10 -14.60 7.16
N PHE A 17 6.84 -14.16 7.08
CA PHE A 17 5.66 -14.91 7.50
C PHE A 17 4.49 -14.58 6.57
N GLY A 18 4.51 -15.14 5.38
CA GLY A 18 3.55 -14.87 4.31
C GLY A 18 2.51 -15.97 4.14
N PHE A 19 2.07 -16.14 2.90
CA PHE A 19 1.00 -17.09 2.56
C PHE A 19 1.39 -18.55 2.74
N GLU A 20 2.65 -18.91 2.48
CA GLU A 20 3.14 -20.28 2.64
C GLU A 20 3.18 -20.69 4.12
N GLU A 21 3.71 -19.81 4.98
CA GLU A 21 3.76 -20.06 6.42
C GLU A 21 2.34 -20.12 7.02
N ALA A 22 1.42 -19.29 6.53
CA ALA A 22 0.02 -19.35 6.92
C ALA A 22 -0.62 -20.70 6.53
N ALA A 23 -0.36 -21.18 5.32
CA ALA A 23 -0.83 -22.48 4.87
C ALA A 23 -0.26 -23.63 5.72
N ALA A 24 1.01 -23.55 6.10
CA ALA A 24 1.68 -24.57 6.93
C ALA A 24 1.06 -24.68 8.35
N LEU A 25 0.39 -23.66 8.84
CA LEU A 25 -0.29 -23.67 10.15
C LEU A 25 -1.67 -24.33 10.14
N LEU A 26 -2.26 -24.63 8.99
CA LEU A 26 -3.62 -25.16 8.91
C LEU A 26 -3.83 -26.45 9.70
N PRO A 27 -2.91 -27.44 9.74
CA PRO A 27 -3.07 -28.63 10.59
C PRO A 27 -3.23 -28.27 12.08
N TYR A 28 -2.40 -27.35 12.58
CA TYR A 28 -2.48 -26.87 13.95
C TYR A 28 -3.80 -26.15 14.24
N LEU A 29 -4.24 -25.27 13.33
CA LEU A 29 -5.50 -24.56 13.48
C LEU A 29 -6.71 -25.49 13.42
N THR A 30 -6.63 -26.57 12.65
CA THR A 30 -7.66 -27.61 12.61
C THR A 30 -7.77 -28.34 13.96
N GLU A 31 -6.64 -28.75 14.54
CA GLU A 31 -6.63 -29.38 15.87
C GLU A 31 -7.14 -28.45 16.97
N LEU A 32 -6.86 -27.14 16.82
CA LEU A 32 -7.35 -26.11 17.74
C LEU A 32 -8.89 -25.88 17.62
N GLY A 33 -9.51 -26.40 16.58
CA GLY A 33 -10.96 -26.25 16.36
C GLY A 33 -11.35 -24.89 15.76
N VAL A 34 -10.43 -24.19 15.12
CA VAL A 34 -10.68 -22.92 14.40
C VAL A 34 -11.36 -23.21 13.08
N SER A 35 -12.37 -22.43 12.74
CA SER A 35 -13.14 -22.58 11.49
C SER A 35 -12.71 -21.59 10.38
N HIS A 36 -12.10 -20.47 10.75
CA HIS A 36 -11.75 -19.41 9.81
C HIS A 36 -10.39 -18.82 10.14
N LEU A 37 -9.59 -18.62 9.09
CA LEU A 37 -8.39 -17.81 9.15
C LEU A 37 -8.78 -16.33 9.04
N TYR A 38 -8.38 -15.50 10.01
CA TYR A 38 -8.47 -14.06 9.92
C TYR A 38 -7.08 -13.51 9.51
N ALA A 39 -6.93 -13.09 8.26
CA ALA A 39 -5.69 -12.55 7.75
C ALA A 39 -5.62 -11.04 7.97
N SER A 40 -4.46 -10.52 8.44
CA SER A 40 -4.14 -9.09 8.37
C SER A 40 -4.16 -8.62 6.91
N PRO A 41 -4.18 -7.29 6.63
CA PRO A 41 -4.19 -6.79 5.27
C PRO A 41 -3.04 -7.39 4.46
N TYR A 42 -3.34 -7.85 3.24
CA TYR A 42 -2.37 -8.50 2.38
C TYR A 42 -2.38 -8.01 0.92
N LEU A 43 -3.07 -6.90 0.64
CA LEU A 43 -2.89 -6.19 -0.61
C LEU A 43 -1.49 -5.56 -0.64
N GLN A 44 -1.01 -5.15 -1.83
CA GLN A 44 0.34 -4.64 -1.96
C GLN A 44 0.55 -3.43 -1.06
N ALA A 45 1.33 -3.61 -0.03
CA ALA A 45 1.75 -2.59 0.91
C ALA A 45 3.07 -1.95 0.48
N ALA A 46 3.46 -0.86 1.15
CA ALA A 46 4.77 -0.26 0.98
C ALA A 46 5.88 -1.27 1.26
N ALA A 47 7.01 -1.15 0.57
CA ALA A 47 8.14 -2.07 0.69
C ALA A 47 8.61 -2.17 2.15
N GLY A 48 8.82 -3.38 2.64
CA GLY A 48 9.24 -3.66 4.01
C GLY A 48 8.14 -3.49 5.07
N SER A 49 6.89 -3.27 4.69
CA SER A 49 5.77 -3.17 5.62
C SER A 49 5.64 -4.44 6.47
N THR A 50 5.56 -4.28 7.79
CA THR A 50 5.40 -5.39 8.74
C THR A 50 3.94 -5.61 9.17
N HIS A 51 3.01 -4.79 8.67
CA HIS A 51 1.61 -4.78 9.10
C HIS A 51 0.58 -4.77 7.97
N GLY A 52 0.93 -4.28 6.76
CA GLY A 52 0.07 -4.29 5.57
C GLY A 52 -1.03 -3.22 5.52
N TYR A 53 -1.09 -2.29 6.50
CA TYR A 53 -2.10 -1.22 6.51
C TYR A 53 -1.72 -0.02 5.63
N ASP A 54 -0.50 0.04 5.14
CA ASP A 54 0.08 1.04 4.27
C ASP A 54 0.02 0.61 2.79
N VAL A 55 -1.20 0.33 2.32
CA VAL A 55 -1.44 -0.14 0.95
C VAL A 55 -1.01 0.90 -0.07
N VAL A 56 -0.21 0.49 -1.06
CA VAL A 56 0.22 1.32 -2.19
C VAL A 56 -0.46 0.90 -3.50
N ASP A 57 -0.91 -0.35 -3.61
CA ASP A 57 -1.64 -0.85 -4.78
C ASP A 57 -2.74 -1.85 -4.35
N PRO A 58 -4.01 -1.45 -4.34
CA PRO A 58 -5.11 -2.31 -3.93
C PRO A 58 -5.54 -3.32 -4.99
N THR A 59 -4.94 -3.32 -6.17
CA THR A 59 -5.33 -4.19 -7.29
C THR A 59 -4.65 -5.56 -7.27
N ARG A 60 -3.67 -5.75 -6.40
CA ARG A 60 -2.91 -7.00 -6.30
C ARG A 60 -2.55 -7.36 -4.87
N VAL A 61 -2.26 -8.62 -4.65
CA VAL A 61 -1.72 -9.12 -3.38
C VAL A 61 -0.24 -8.75 -3.24
N ASN A 62 0.21 -8.61 -1.98
CA ASN A 62 1.56 -8.19 -1.68
C ASN A 62 2.59 -9.24 -2.11
N ALA A 63 3.54 -8.80 -2.95
CA ALA A 63 4.62 -9.64 -3.46
C ALA A 63 5.56 -10.15 -2.34
N GLU A 64 5.79 -9.36 -1.29
CA GLU A 64 6.64 -9.73 -0.15
C GLU A 64 6.02 -10.81 0.74
N LEU A 65 4.71 -11.08 0.59
CA LEU A 65 4.01 -12.18 1.24
C LEU A 65 3.97 -13.46 0.40
N GLY A 66 4.62 -13.46 -0.77
CA GLY A 66 4.67 -14.56 -1.73
C GLY A 66 3.85 -14.34 -2.99
N GLY A 67 3.16 -13.20 -3.13
CA GLY A 67 2.45 -12.80 -4.34
C GLY A 67 1.24 -13.68 -4.67
N ALA A 68 0.76 -13.53 -5.92
CA ALA A 68 -0.49 -14.16 -6.37
C ALA A 68 -0.46 -15.69 -6.34
N GLU A 69 0.68 -16.31 -6.66
CA GLU A 69 0.80 -17.76 -6.69
C GLU A 69 0.73 -18.38 -5.28
N ALA A 70 1.46 -17.83 -4.32
CA ALA A 70 1.42 -18.31 -2.94
C ALA A 70 0.05 -18.06 -2.31
N HIS A 71 -0.60 -16.92 -2.61
CA HIS A 71 -1.98 -16.66 -2.21
C HIS A 71 -2.96 -17.69 -2.77
N ALA A 72 -2.83 -18.06 -4.05
CA ALA A 72 -3.67 -19.08 -4.66
C ALA A 72 -3.50 -20.45 -3.95
N ARG A 73 -2.25 -20.84 -3.60
CA ARG A 73 -1.98 -22.05 -2.84
C ARG A 73 -2.59 -22.02 -1.43
N LEU A 74 -2.51 -20.87 -0.74
CA LEU A 74 -3.19 -20.70 0.55
C LEU A 74 -4.70 -20.88 0.42
N CYS A 75 -5.32 -20.25 -0.58
CA CYS A 75 -6.77 -20.38 -0.82
C CYS A 75 -7.19 -21.83 -1.12
N GLU A 76 -6.36 -22.57 -1.85
CA GLU A 76 -6.59 -24.00 -2.11
C GLU A 76 -6.47 -24.83 -0.82
N ALA A 77 -5.42 -24.59 -0.03
CA ALA A 77 -5.20 -25.27 1.24
C ALA A 77 -6.35 -25.02 2.24
N LEU A 78 -6.82 -23.78 2.37
CA LEU A 78 -7.99 -23.42 3.18
C LEU A 78 -9.24 -24.18 2.74
N ARG A 79 -9.49 -24.22 1.43
CA ARG A 79 -10.64 -24.95 0.87
C ARG A 79 -10.56 -26.43 1.17
N ASN A 80 -9.42 -27.06 0.99
CA ASN A 80 -9.19 -28.48 1.24
C ASN A 80 -9.32 -28.84 2.73
N ALA A 81 -8.96 -27.93 3.62
CA ALA A 81 -9.12 -28.07 5.07
C ALA A 81 -10.52 -27.68 5.57
N GLY A 82 -11.42 -27.20 4.69
CA GLY A 82 -12.76 -26.77 5.08
C GLY A 82 -12.81 -25.43 5.83
N PHE A 83 -11.75 -24.63 5.74
CA PHE A 83 -11.66 -23.32 6.38
C PHE A 83 -12.35 -22.23 5.55
N GLY A 84 -13.00 -21.30 6.24
CA GLY A 84 -13.33 -19.99 5.70
C GLY A 84 -12.19 -18.99 5.90
N GLN A 85 -12.31 -17.83 5.26
CA GLN A 85 -11.35 -16.73 5.41
C GLN A 85 -12.07 -15.43 5.74
N VAL A 86 -11.53 -14.69 6.72
CA VAL A 86 -11.86 -13.30 7.02
C VAL A 86 -10.67 -12.46 6.62
N ILE A 87 -10.91 -11.43 5.83
CA ILE A 87 -9.85 -10.56 5.30
C ILE A 87 -9.98 -9.19 5.95
N ASP A 88 -8.88 -8.71 6.52
CA ASP A 88 -8.77 -7.33 6.97
C ASP A 88 -8.49 -6.43 5.76
N VAL A 89 -9.29 -5.38 5.58
CA VAL A 89 -9.18 -4.47 4.45
C VAL A 89 -9.08 -3.02 4.93
N VAL A 90 -8.37 -2.19 4.16
CA VAL A 90 -8.15 -0.77 4.45
C VAL A 90 -8.81 0.06 3.35
N PRO A 91 -10.10 0.43 3.49
CA PRO A 91 -10.83 1.10 2.41
C PRO A 91 -10.72 2.63 2.43
N ASN A 92 -10.17 3.22 3.49
CA ASN A 92 -10.27 4.65 3.77
C ASN A 92 -8.97 5.45 3.59
N HIS A 93 -7.86 4.79 3.29
CA HIS A 93 -6.59 5.47 3.00
C HIS A 93 -5.64 4.56 2.21
N MET A 94 -4.63 5.18 1.61
CA MET A 94 -3.48 4.54 0.98
C MET A 94 -2.20 5.18 1.49
N ALA A 95 -1.09 4.46 1.41
CA ALA A 95 0.22 5.06 1.61
C ALA A 95 0.62 5.90 0.40
N ILE A 96 1.12 7.11 0.64
CA ILE A 96 1.58 8.05 -0.38
C ILE A 96 3.11 8.06 -0.47
N VAL A 97 3.70 6.89 -0.67
CA VAL A 97 5.16 6.68 -0.66
C VAL A 97 5.69 6.74 -2.10
N GLY A 98 5.84 7.94 -2.63
CA GLY A 98 6.46 8.21 -3.93
C GLY A 98 5.99 7.27 -5.05
N GLU A 99 6.92 6.72 -5.80
CA GLU A 99 6.68 5.80 -6.93
C GLU A 99 6.01 4.48 -6.53
N GLN A 100 6.06 4.09 -5.27
CA GLN A 100 5.45 2.84 -4.83
C GLN A 100 3.93 2.85 -4.95
N ASN A 101 3.29 4.03 -4.89
CA ASN A 101 1.87 4.22 -5.16
C ASN A 101 1.69 4.85 -6.55
N PRO A 102 1.44 4.07 -7.60
CA PRO A 102 1.35 4.57 -8.97
C PRO A 102 0.15 5.51 -9.20
N TRP A 103 -0.90 5.40 -8.37
CA TRP A 103 -2.05 6.29 -8.46
C TRP A 103 -1.73 7.68 -7.88
N TRP A 104 -1.03 7.69 -6.75
CA TRP A 104 -0.56 8.95 -6.16
C TRP A 104 0.51 9.61 -7.01
N TRP A 105 1.43 8.83 -7.59
CA TRP A 105 2.43 9.33 -8.52
C TRP A 105 1.80 10.04 -9.71
N ASP A 106 0.81 9.43 -10.34
CA ASP A 106 0.05 10.02 -11.45
C ASP A 106 -0.69 11.31 -11.04
N VAL A 107 -1.22 11.36 -9.80
CA VAL A 107 -1.85 12.58 -9.26
C VAL A 107 -0.84 13.70 -9.06
N LEU A 108 0.36 13.40 -8.57
CA LEU A 108 1.41 14.42 -8.42
C LEU A 108 1.92 14.93 -9.77
N GLU A 109 2.01 14.05 -10.76
CA GLU A 109 2.48 14.38 -12.11
C GLU A 109 1.43 15.17 -12.92
N ASN A 110 0.16 14.76 -12.89
CA ASN A 110 -0.87 15.26 -13.78
C ASN A 110 -1.93 16.14 -13.08
N GLY A 111 -1.84 16.32 -11.77
CA GLY A 111 -2.75 17.14 -10.98
C GLY A 111 -4.22 16.77 -11.17
N PRO A 112 -5.13 17.78 -11.35
CA PRO A 112 -6.56 17.52 -11.55
C PRO A 112 -6.88 16.74 -12.83
N SER A 113 -5.95 16.68 -13.79
CA SER A 113 -6.10 15.92 -15.05
C SER A 113 -5.86 14.43 -14.89
N SER A 114 -5.29 14.00 -13.75
CA SER A 114 -5.11 12.60 -13.43
C SER A 114 -6.46 11.88 -13.37
N ARG A 115 -6.51 10.68 -13.95
CA ARG A 115 -7.70 9.81 -13.81
C ARG A 115 -7.93 9.35 -12.36
N TYR A 116 -6.93 9.49 -11.50
CA TYR A 116 -6.98 9.17 -10.08
C TYR A 116 -7.21 10.39 -9.19
N ALA A 117 -7.39 11.59 -9.75
CA ALA A 117 -7.55 12.84 -8.99
C ALA A 117 -8.68 12.80 -7.97
N THR A 118 -9.75 12.01 -8.23
CA THR A 118 -10.90 11.85 -7.34
C THR A 118 -10.75 10.69 -6.34
N TYR A 119 -9.64 9.94 -6.39
CA TYR A 119 -9.38 8.82 -5.47
C TYR A 119 -8.69 9.27 -4.18
N PHE A 120 -8.15 10.48 -4.20
CA PHE A 120 -7.50 11.12 -3.08
C PHE A 120 -8.29 12.35 -2.67
N ASP A 121 -8.36 12.61 -1.37
CA ASP A 121 -9.10 13.75 -0.81
C ASP A 121 -8.27 15.04 -0.92
N VAL A 122 -8.13 15.52 -2.17
CA VAL A 122 -7.40 16.75 -2.50
C VAL A 122 -8.40 17.84 -2.85
N ASP A 123 -8.33 18.97 -2.15
CA ASP A 123 -9.10 20.16 -2.48
C ASP A 123 -8.44 20.92 -3.64
N TRP A 124 -8.86 20.61 -4.87
CA TRP A 124 -8.36 21.26 -6.08
C TRP A 124 -8.84 22.71 -6.25
N GLU A 125 -9.93 23.08 -5.58
CA GLU A 125 -10.56 24.41 -5.64
C GLU A 125 -10.25 25.24 -4.40
N ALA A 126 -9.19 24.89 -3.66
CA ALA A 126 -8.81 25.57 -2.44
C ALA A 126 -8.90 27.09 -2.60
N SER A 127 -9.74 27.72 -1.78
CA SER A 127 -10.22 29.11 -1.92
C SER A 127 -9.17 30.20 -1.69
N GLU A 128 -7.94 29.83 -1.42
CA GLU A 128 -6.83 30.77 -1.36
C GLU A 128 -6.18 30.88 -2.74
N ASP A 129 -6.22 32.05 -3.36
CA ASP A 129 -5.63 32.40 -4.67
C ASP A 129 -4.14 32.03 -4.87
N ARG A 130 -3.53 31.41 -3.85
CA ARG A 130 -2.10 31.09 -3.84
C ARG A 130 -1.74 29.74 -4.46
N TRP A 131 -2.65 28.75 -4.42
CA TRP A 131 -2.31 27.36 -4.72
C TRP A 131 -3.34 26.62 -5.57
N PRO A 132 -3.94 27.21 -6.61
CA PRO A 132 -4.90 26.50 -7.44
C PRO A 132 -4.23 25.31 -8.11
N ASN A 133 -4.92 24.16 -8.12
CA ASN A 133 -4.49 22.93 -8.78
C ASN A 133 -3.15 22.39 -8.25
N LYS A 134 -2.83 22.57 -6.97
CA LYS A 134 -1.57 22.11 -6.37
C LYS A 134 -1.83 21.29 -5.12
N VAL A 135 -0.95 20.33 -4.89
CA VAL A 135 -0.90 19.55 -3.65
C VAL A 135 0.22 20.11 -2.77
N LEU A 136 -0.12 20.51 -1.54
CA LEU A 136 0.88 20.88 -0.55
C LEU A 136 1.45 19.62 0.12
N LEU A 137 2.73 19.37 -0.07
CA LEU A 137 3.45 18.26 0.57
C LEU A 137 4.32 18.80 1.72
N PRO A 138 3.99 18.53 2.99
CA PRO A 138 4.76 19.00 4.15
C PRO A 138 5.98 18.11 4.41
N VAL A 139 6.89 18.03 3.43
CA VAL A 139 8.03 17.07 3.44
C VAL A 139 9.36 17.71 3.83
N LEU A 140 9.47 19.05 3.75
CA LEU A 140 10.73 19.73 4.02
C LEU A 140 11.04 19.79 5.52
N GLY A 141 12.26 19.43 5.89
CA GLY A 141 12.75 19.44 7.28
C GLY A 141 13.15 20.82 7.81
N ASP A 142 13.30 21.82 6.96
CA ASP A 142 13.61 23.21 7.32
C ASP A 142 12.91 24.17 6.33
N HIS A 143 13.15 25.45 6.52
CA HIS A 143 12.61 26.50 5.66
C HIS A 143 13.07 26.32 4.21
N TYR A 144 12.11 26.43 3.26
CA TYR A 144 12.34 26.20 1.82
C TYR A 144 13.60 26.89 1.26
N GLY A 145 13.82 28.18 1.60
CA GLY A 145 14.97 28.93 1.14
C GLY A 145 16.31 28.31 1.56
N ARG A 146 16.41 27.79 2.79
CA ARG A 146 17.61 27.10 3.26
C ARG A 146 17.82 25.78 2.54
N ILE A 147 16.76 24.98 2.43
CA ILE A 147 16.80 23.69 1.74
C ILE A 147 17.32 23.87 0.31
N LEU A 148 16.89 24.96 -0.36
CA LEU A 148 17.31 25.29 -1.72
C LEU A 148 18.76 25.77 -1.78
N GLU A 149 19.18 26.68 -0.89
CA GLU A 149 20.56 27.21 -0.80
C GLU A 149 21.56 26.12 -0.44
N ASP A 150 21.18 25.19 0.43
CA ASP A 150 22.00 24.05 0.84
C ASP A 150 22.05 22.94 -0.24
N GLY A 151 21.33 23.09 -1.36
CA GLY A 151 21.31 22.12 -2.46
C GLY A 151 20.68 20.78 -2.11
N GLN A 152 19.78 20.75 -1.10
CA GLN A 152 19.10 19.53 -0.68
C GLN A 152 17.96 19.15 -1.63
N LEU A 153 17.44 20.09 -2.43
CA LEU A 153 16.53 19.82 -3.52
C LEU A 153 17.34 19.65 -4.82
N GLN A 154 17.26 18.48 -5.42
CA GLN A 154 18.01 18.15 -6.63
C GLN A 154 17.04 17.78 -7.75
N LEU A 155 17.17 18.48 -8.89
CA LEU A 155 16.47 18.13 -10.12
C LEU A 155 17.32 17.13 -10.89
N SER A 156 16.78 15.99 -11.22
CA SER A 156 17.40 14.98 -12.07
C SER A 156 16.52 14.64 -13.28
N HIS A 157 17.13 14.02 -14.28
CA HIS A 157 16.44 13.55 -15.47
C HIS A 157 16.80 12.08 -15.67
N GLU A 158 15.84 11.20 -15.48
CA GLU A 158 15.99 9.76 -15.55
C GLU A 158 14.95 9.17 -16.51
N GLU A 159 15.38 8.31 -17.41
CA GLU A 159 14.52 7.61 -18.38
C GLU A 159 13.56 8.52 -19.17
N GLY A 160 13.91 9.78 -19.39
CA GLY A 160 13.10 10.73 -20.15
C GLY A 160 12.12 11.55 -19.29
N VAL A 161 12.13 11.38 -17.99
CA VAL A 161 11.28 12.13 -17.02
C VAL A 161 12.14 13.00 -16.12
N PHE A 162 11.66 14.19 -15.79
CA PHE A 162 12.25 15.01 -14.76
C PHE A 162 11.68 14.64 -13.40
N VAL A 163 12.55 14.51 -12.40
CA VAL A 163 12.16 14.26 -11.02
C VAL A 163 12.89 15.23 -10.08
N LEU A 164 12.20 15.60 -9.01
CA LEU A 164 12.74 16.39 -7.92
C LEU A 164 13.03 15.45 -6.76
N GLN A 165 14.29 15.40 -6.34
CA GLN A 165 14.71 14.59 -5.20
C GLN A 165 14.94 15.45 -3.96
N TYR A 166 14.44 14.98 -2.82
CA TYR A 166 14.73 15.50 -1.49
C TYR A 166 15.02 14.35 -0.53
N HIS A 167 16.28 14.18 -0.17
CA HIS A 167 16.77 13.00 0.56
C HIS A 167 16.39 11.69 -0.16
N GLU A 168 15.62 10.81 0.51
CA GLU A 168 15.14 9.54 -0.04
C GLU A 168 13.81 9.68 -0.78
N GLN A 169 13.23 10.88 -0.80
CA GLN A 169 11.96 11.14 -1.45
C GLN A 169 12.16 11.64 -2.86
N ILE A 170 11.37 11.10 -3.79
CA ILE A 170 11.37 11.48 -5.20
C ILE A 170 9.96 11.94 -5.57
N PHE A 171 9.89 13.01 -6.33
CA PHE A 171 8.64 13.62 -6.79
C PHE A 171 8.69 13.81 -8.30
N PRO A 172 7.60 13.53 -9.04
CA PRO A 172 7.54 13.84 -10.46
C PRO A 172 7.51 15.34 -10.67
N VAL A 173 7.97 15.77 -11.82
CA VAL A 173 7.88 17.16 -12.29
C VAL A 173 7.04 17.17 -13.55
N ASP A 174 5.96 17.97 -13.56
CA ASP A 174 5.07 18.21 -14.69
C ASP A 174 5.78 18.99 -15.82
#